data_e075ce7d2e6e07610c0ab492f85bb11b
#
_entry.id   e075ce7d2e6e07610c0ab492f85bb11b
#
_cell.length_a   1.000
_cell.length_b   1.000
_cell.length_c   1.000
_cell.angle_alpha   90.00
_cell.angle_beta   90.00
_cell.angle_gamma   90.00
#
_symmetry.space_group_name_H-M   'P 1'
#
loop_
_entity.id
_entity.type
_entity.pdbx_description
1 polymer ?
#
loop_
_entity_poly.entity_id
_entity_poly.type
_entity_poly.pdbx_seq_one_letter_code
_entity_poly.pdbx_strand_id
1 'polypeptide(L)'
;MGKEFVKLTMQNHLDLDEIWVIARRKERLEAWPSLYKEQKFRILPLDLQKKEDVECLKQTLEETQPHIELFVHCAGFGIMGKIQDISMEEQAEMVDVNCRSVVEISSLLLPYMKYRGRMIYMASAAAFLPQPGFAVYAASKAFVLSYVRALRAENRERQLRVTAVCPGAVKTEFFNRALTKKHLPAYKKLVMADPKKVIKKAWKDNEQNKEISIYGKAIKLTHLVTKILPHSLFLQFIGRK
;
A
#
# COMPACT_ATOMS: atom_id res chain seq x y z
N MET A 1 -5.24 5.99 4.22
CA MET A 1 -3.93 6.27 3.59
C MET A 1 -4.10 6.91 2.21
N GLY A 2 -4.81 6.32 1.24
CA GLY A 2 -5.03 6.91 -0.09
C GLY A 2 -5.54 8.34 -0.07
N LYS A 3 -6.54 8.64 0.77
CA LYS A 3 -7.02 10.02 0.97
C LYS A 3 -5.91 11.03 1.31
N GLU A 4 -4.96 10.64 2.11
CA GLU A 4 -3.87 11.55 2.52
C GLU A 4 -2.86 11.74 1.38
N PHE A 5 -2.69 10.75 0.49
CA PHE A 5 -1.91 10.93 -0.73
C PHE A 5 -2.58 11.92 -1.69
N VAL A 6 -3.89 11.77 -1.95
CA VAL A 6 -4.63 12.74 -2.80
C VAL A 6 -4.48 14.17 -2.26
N LYS A 7 -4.71 14.37 -0.93
CA LYS A 7 -4.53 15.69 -0.31
C LYS A 7 -3.11 16.23 -0.47
N LEU A 8 -2.11 15.38 -0.30
CA LEU A 8 -0.72 15.79 -0.42
C LEU A 8 -0.32 16.09 -1.87
N THR A 9 -0.87 15.36 -2.84
CA THR A 9 -0.74 15.65 -4.27
C THR A 9 -1.25 17.06 -4.58
N MET A 10 -2.44 17.39 -4.08
CA MET A 10 -3.03 18.73 -4.24
C MET A 10 -2.18 19.83 -3.58
N GLN A 11 -1.64 19.56 -2.38
CA GLN A 11 -0.82 20.54 -1.64
C GLN A 11 0.55 20.80 -2.28
N ASN A 12 1.09 19.85 -3.03
CA ASN A 12 2.39 20.00 -3.68
C ASN A 12 2.28 20.60 -5.10
N HIS A 13 1.08 21.03 -5.51
CA HIS A 13 0.85 21.72 -6.78
C HIS A 13 1.54 21.02 -7.97
N LEU A 14 1.44 19.68 -8.03
CA LEU A 14 1.87 18.95 -9.21
C LEU A 14 1.01 19.42 -10.39
N ASP A 15 1.65 19.79 -11.48
CA ASP A 15 0.99 20.13 -12.73
C ASP A 15 0.42 18.85 -13.37
N LEU A 16 -0.82 18.53 -12.98
CA LEU A 16 -1.54 17.32 -13.37
C LEU A 16 -2.85 17.68 -14.06
N ASP A 17 -3.04 17.20 -15.25
CA ASP A 17 -4.30 17.38 -16.00
C ASP A 17 -5.48 16.71 -15.28
N GLU A 18 -5.27 15.50 -14.72
CA GLU A 18 -6.32 14.71 -14.12
C GLU A 18 -5.78 13.81 -12.99
N ILE A 19 -6.59 13.60 -11.94
CA ILE A 19 -6.32 12.62 -10.88
C ILE A 19 -7.32 11.48 -10.96
N TRP A 20 -6.83 10.26 -11.16
CA TRP A 20 -7.65 9.06 -11.14
C TRP A 20 -7.74 8.51 -9.73
N VAL A 21 -8.95 8.32 -9.23
CA VAL A 21 -9.23 7.74 -7.91
C VAL A 21 -10.01 6.45 -8.06
N ILE A 22 -9.38 5.35 -7.66
CA ILE A 22 -9.87 3.99 -7.84
C ILE A 22 -10.17 3.37 -6.47
N ALA A 23 -11.42 3.00 -6.21
CA ALA A 23 -11.84 2.24 -5.05
C ALA A 23 -13.28 1.71 -5.24
N ARG A 24 -13.68 0.74 -4.42
CA ARG A 24 -15.01 0.10 -4.49
C ARG A 24 -16.18 1.02 -4.13
N ARG A 25 -15.97 1.96 -3.21
CA ARG A 25 -17.05 2.81 -2.65
C ARG A 25 -17.17 4.10 -3.44
N LYS A 26 -18.11 4.10 -4.40
CA LYS A 26 -18.36 5.20 -5.32
C LYS A 26 -18.62 6.54 -4.58
N GLU A 27 -19.46 6.51 -3.55
CA GLU A 27 -19.85 7.70 -2.78
C GLU A 27 -18.65 8.41 -2.15
N ARG A 28 -17.61 7.64 -1.78
CA ARG A 28 -16.38 8.20 -1.21
C ARG A 28 -15.45 8.81 -2.27
N LEU A 29 -15.58 8.37 -3.51
CA LEU A 29 -14.82 8.91 -4.63
C LEU A 29 -15.47 10.18 -5.16
N GLU A 30 -16.79 10.22 -5.25
CA GLU A 30 -17.57 11.35 -5.75
C GLU A 30 -17.44 12.62 -4.88
N ALA A 31 -16.97 12.49 -3.65
CA ALA A 31 -16.68 13.65 -2.80
C ALA A 31 -15.47 14.48 -3.26
N TRP A 32 -14.55 13.92 -4.04
CA TRP A 32 -13.30 14.60 -4.41
C TRP A 32 -13.51 15.82 -5.31
N PRO A 33 -14.27 15.74 -6.41
CA PRO A 33 -14.55 16.91 -7.26
C PRO A 33 -15.20 18.07 -6.51
N SER A 34 -16.04 17.78 -5.52
CA SER A 34 -16.69 18.82 -4.71
C SER A 34 -15.71 19.52 -3.75
N LEU A 35 -14.66 18.80 -3.30
CA LEU A 35 -13.63 19.34 -2.39
C LEU A 35 -12.55 20.14 -3.12
N TYR A 36 -12.30 19.84 -4.40
CA TYR A 36 -11.22 20.43 -5.19
C TYR A 36 -11.74 20.77 -6.60
N LYS A 37 -12.52 21.84 -6.72
CA LYS A 37 -13.27 22.23 -7.93
C LYS A 37 -12.39 22.54 -9.15
N GLU A 38 -11.16 23.00 -8.93
CA GLU A 38 -10.21 23.35 -9.98
C GLU A 38 -9.45 22.14 -10.55
N GLN A 39 -9.51 21.00 -9.86
CA GLN A 39 -8.82 19.78 -10.28
C GLN A 39 -9.79 18.81 -10.91
N LYS A 40 -9.46 18.31 -12.09
CA LYS A 40 -10.21 17.24 -12.74
C LYS A 40 -9.94 15.89 -12.07
N PHE A 41 -11.01 15.18 -11.69
CA PHE A 41 -10.96 13.83 -11.14
C PHE A 41 -11.67 12.84 -12.07
N ARG A 42 -11.02 11.71 -12.33
CA ARG A 42 -11.67 10.54 -12.92
C ARG A 42 -12.03 9.56 -11.80
N ILE A 43 -13.31 9.35 -11.64
CA ILE A 43 -13.89 8.49 -10.61
C ILE A 43 -14.05 7.09 -11.20
N LEU A 44 -13.31 6.12 -10.67
CA LEU A 44 -13.31 4.72 -11.11
C LEU A 44 -13.74 3.82 -9.94
N PRO A 45 -15.04 3.52 -9.80
CA PRO A 45 -15.54 2.69 -8.72
C PRO A 45 -15.33 1.20 -9.04
N LEU A 46 -14.07 0.75 -8.97
CA LEU A 46 -13.64 -0.59 -9.35
C LEU A 46 -13.23 -1.42 -8.12
N ASP A 47 -13.55 -2.71 -8.15
CA ASP A 47 -13.06 -3.71 -7.20
C ASP A 47 -11.91 -4.50 -7.84
N LEU A 48 -10.71 -4.29 -7.34
CA LEU A 48 -9.49 -4.93 -7.86
C LEU A 48 -9.45 -6.46 -7.63
N GLN A 49 -10.47 -7.04 -7.01
CA GLN A 49 -10.66 -8.49 -6.93
C GLN A 49 -11.41 -9.05 -8.15
N LYS A 50 -12.16 -8.22 -8.85
CA LYS A 50 -12.97 -8.61 -10.00
C LYS A 50 -12.21 -8.46 -11.29
N LYS A 51 -12.14 -9.51 -12.08
CA LYS A 51 -11.44 -9.49 -13.38
C LYS A 51 -12.07 -8.49 -14.34
N GLU A 52 -13.40 -8.37 -14.31
CA GLU A 52 -14.17 -7.45 -15.14
C GLU A 52 -13.78 -5.98 -14.85
N ASP A 53 -13.59 -5.64 -13.58
CA ASP A 53 -13.20 -4.29 -13.16
C ASP A 53 -11.74 -3.98 -13.53
N VAL A 54 -10.86 -4.98 -13.46
CA VAL A 54 -9.46 -4.85 -13.91
C VAL A 54 -9.41 -4.69 -15.44
N GLU A 55 -10.24 -5.43 -16.20
CA GLU A 55 -10.36 -5.27 -17.66
C GLU A 55 -10.94 -3.91 -18.05
N CYS A 56 -11.92 -3.41 -17.30
CA CYS A 56 -12.44 -2.04 -17.46
C CYS A 56 -11.34 -0.98 -17.28
N LEU A 57 -10.46 -1.15 -16.27
CA LEU A 57 -9.31 -0.25 -16.09
C LEU A 57 -8.35 -0.33 -17.27
N LYS A 58 -8.06 -1.54 -17.78
CA LYS A 58 -7.20 -1.75 -18.93
C LYS A 58 -7.77 -1.05 -20.17
N GLN A 59 -9.04 -1.23 -20.49
CA GLN A 59 -9.72 -0.55 -21.60
C GLN A 59 -9.62 0.98 -21.44
N THR A 60 -9.89 1.49 -20.24
CA THR A 60 -9.78 2.93 -19.95
C THR A 60 -8.36 3.46 -20.22
N LEU A 61 -7.32 2.68 -19.87
CA LEU A 61 -5.92 3.05 -20.14
C LEU A 61 -5.61 3.02 -21.65
N GLU A 62 -6.10 2.01 -22.36
CA GLU A 62 -5.94 1.88 -23.82
C GLU A 62 -6.62 3.01 -24.58
N GLU A 63 -7.81 3.43 -24.16
CA GLU A 63 -8.55 4.53 -24.77
C GLU A 63 -7.94 5.91 -24.50
N THR A 64 -7.45 6.12 -23.27
CA THR A 64 -6.98 7.44 -22.83
C THR A 64 -5.50 7.67 -23.04
N GLN A 65 -4.69 6.61 -23.17
CA GLN A 65 -3.21 6.67 -23.33
C GLN A 65 -2.56 7.67 -22.38
N PRO A 66 -2.77 7.58 -21.04
CA PRO A 66 -2.34 8.61 -20.12
C PRO A 66 -0.82 8.62 -19.95
N HIS A 67 -0.25 9.80 -19.68
CA HIS A 67 1.13 9.92 -19.24
C HIS A 67 1.18 10.02 -17.71
N ILE A 68 1.44 8.90 -17.02
CA ILE A 68 1.34 8.81 -15.56
C ILE A 68 2.59 9.37 -14.87
N GLU A 69 2.42 10.45 -14.14
CA GLU A 69 3.46 11.10 -13.33
C GLU A 69 3.63 10.41 -11.97
N LEU A 70 2.52 10.06 -11.33
CA LEU A 70 2.49 9.47 -10.00
C LEU A 70 1.47 8.34 -9.92
N PHE A 71 1.92 7.16 -9.52
CA PHE A 71 1.08 6.03 -9.16
C PHE A 71 1.20 5.71 -7.67
N VAL A 72 0.07 5.50 -6.98
CA VAL A 72 0.04 5.12 -5.57
C VAL A 72 -0.86 3.92 -5.35
N HIS A 73 -0.28 2.77 -5.03
CA HIS A 73 -1.03 1.57 -4.67
C HIS A 73 -1.30 1.53 -3.16
N CYS A 74 -2.54 1.82 -2.77
CA CYS A 74 -2.98 1.83 -1.38
C CYS A 74 -3.94 0.72 -1.01
N ALA A 75 -4.47 -0.03 -1.98
CA ALA A 75 -5.38 -1.13 -1.73
C ALA A 75 -4.70 -2.20 -0.87
N GLY A 76 -5.45 -2.76 0.05
CA GLY A 76 -4.96 -3.80 0.94
C GLY A 76 -5.69 -3.81 2.27
N PHE A 77 -5.82 -5.00 2.85
CA PHE A 77 -6.39 -5.21 4.17
C PHE A 77 -5.70 -6.39 4.86
N GLY A 78 -6.02 -6.59 6.13
CA GLY A 78 -5.54 -7.74 6.89
C GLY A 78 -6.58 -8.19 7.88
N ILE A 79 -6.60 -9.49 8.22
CA ILE A 79 -7.45 -10.10 9.25
C ILE A 79 -6.53 -10.76 10.25
N MET A 80 -6.67 -10.42 11.54
CA MET A 80 -5.92 -11.00 12.64
C MET A 80 -6.62 -12.26 13.14
N GLY A 81 -5.88 -13.35 13.26
CA GLY A 81 -6.31 -14.64 13.74
C GLY A 81 -5.23 -15.70 13.47
N LYS A 82 -5.32 -16.87 14.11
CA LYS A 82 -4.54 -18.03 13.68
C LYS A 82 -5.09 -18.49 12.32
N ILE A 83 -4.28 -19.18 11.52
CA ILE A 83 -4.67 -19.66 10.19
C ILE A 83 -5.98 -20.47 10.25
N GLN A 84 -6.12 -21.32 11.26
CA GLN A 84 -7.30 -22.16 11.47
C GLN A 84 -8.56 -21.38 11.91
N ASP A 85 -8.42 -20.16 12.42
CA ASP A 85 -9.52 -19.33 12.93
C ASP A 85 -10.09 -18.37 11.85
N ILE A 86 -9.44 -18.30 10.67
CA ILE A 86 -9.81 -17.45 9.54
C ILE A 86 -10.27 -18.36 8.40
N SER A 87 -11.40 -18.06 7.77
CA SER A 87 -11.87 -18.86 6.64
C SER A 87 -10.89 -18.86 5.47
N MET A 88 -10.91 -19.90 4.66
CA MET A 88 -10.07 -20.02 3.46
C MET A 88 -10.32 -18.85 2.49
N GLU A 89 -11.59 -18.47 2.34
CA GLU A 89 -12.02 -17.39 1.48
C GLU A 89 -11.45 -16.04 1.94
N GLU A 90 -11.54 -15.73 3.25
CA GLU A 90 -10.96 -14.50 3.80
C GLU A 90 -9.43 -14.44 3.63
N GLN A 91 -8.76 -15.58 3.73
CA GLN A 91 -7.32 -15.69 3.50
C GLN A 91 -6.98 -15.48 2.02
N ALA A 92 -7.73 -16.10 1.11
CA ALA A 92 -7.58 -15.93 -0.33
C ALA A 92 -7.84 -14.47 -0.75
N GLU A 93 -8.90 -13.83 -0.25
CA GLU A 93 -9.18 -12.42 -0.49
C GLU A 93 -8.01 -11.51 -0.08
N MET A 94 -7.33 -11.81 1.04
CA MET A 94 -6.14 -11.04 1.44
C MET A 94 -5.01 -11.16 0.40
N VAL A 95 -4.80 -12.34 -0.15
CA VAL A 95 -3.78 -12.57 -1.21
C VAL A 95 -4.19 -11.84 -2.48
N ASP A 96 -5.44 -11.94 -2.89
CA ASP A 96 -5.96 -11.29 -4.08
C ASP A 96 -5.76 -9.76 -4.02
N VAL A 97 -6.22 -9.13 -2.94
CA VAL A 97 -6.12 -7.67 -2.81
C VAL A 97 -4.69 -7.22 -2.52
N ASN A 98 -3.91 -7.95 -1.71
CA ASN A 98 -2.60 -7.48 -1.28
C ASN A 98 -1.46 -7.88 -2.25
N CYS A 99 -1.63 -8.94 -3.06
CA CYS A 99 -0.59 -9.46 -3.95
C CYS A 99 -1.02 -9.43 -5.41
N ARG A 100 -2.11 -10.13 -5.79
CA ARG A 100 -2.55 -10.22 -7.19
C ARG A 100 -2.84 -8.83 -7.76
N SER A 101 -3.62 -8.00 -7.05
CA SER A 101 -3.92 -6.65 -7.53
C SER A 101 -2.67 -5.77 -7.68
N VAL A 102 -1.65 -5.96 -6.82
CA VAL A 102 -0.37 -5.23 -6.95
C VAL A 102 0.31 -5.57 -8.27
N VAL A 103 0.36 -6.86 -8.63
CA VAL A 103 0.98 -7.31 -9.89
C VAL A 103 0.18 -6.82 -11.08
N GLU A 104 -1.13 -7.10 -11.11
CA GLU A 104 -2.01 -6.75 -12.24
C GLU A 104 -1.99 -5.25 -12.53
N ILE A 105 -2.24 -4.43 -11.51
CA ILE A 105 -2.29 -2.97 -11.69
C ILE A 105 -0.92 -2.39 -12.04
N SER A 106 0.16 -2.89 -11.44
CA SER A 106 1.50 -2.44 -11.81
C SER A 106 1.84 -2.77 -13.26
N SER A 107 1.52 -3.98 -13.71
CA SER A 107 1.74 -4.41 -15.09
C SER A 107 0.95 -3.58 -16.09
N LEU A 108 -0.32 -3.27 -15.77
CA LEU A 108 -1.18 -2.44 -16.62
C LEU A 108 -0.67 -0.99 -16.71
N LEU A 109 -0.23 -0.41 -15.60
CA LEU A 109 0.14 1.02 -15.55
C LEU A 109 1.59 1.28 -15.99
N LEU A 110 2.48 0.29 -15.87
CA LEU A 110 3.89 0.48 -16.13
C LEU A 110 4.21 1.03 -17.54
N PRO A 111 3.56 0.60 -18.63
CA PRO A 111 3.78 1.17 -19.97
C PRO A 111 3.51 2.68 -20.05
N TYR A 112 2.54 3.16 -19.29
CA TYR A 112 2.07 4.56 -19.28
C TYR A 112 2.84 5.47 -18.34
N MET A 113 3.76 4.92 -17.51
CA MET A 113 4.56 5.72 -16.60
C MET A 113 5.53 6.62 -17.36
N LYS A 114 5.56 7.92 -17.04
CA LYS A 114 6.56 8.86 -17.56
C LYS A 114 7.99 8.48 -17.18
N TYR A 115 8.95 8.89 -17.96
CA TYR A 115 10.36 8.91 -17.56
C TYR A 115 10.50 9.71 -16.25
N ARG A 116 11.25 9.20 -15.27
CA ARG A 116 11.34 9.72 -13.89
C ARG A 116 10.03 9.73 -13.11
N GLY A 117 8.99 9.08 -13.60
CA GLY A 117 7.72 8.93 -12.90
C GLY A 117 7.88 8.30 -11.52
N ARG A 118 6.85 8.40 -10.71
CA ARG A 118 6.86 8.04 -9.29
C ARG A 118 5.88 6.92 -9.02
N MET A 119 6.33 5.87 -8.33
CA MET A 119 5.48 4.75 -7.91
C MET A 119 5.63 4.53 -6.40
N ILE A 120 4.53 4.50 -5.66
CA ILE A 120 4.50 4.32 -4.22
C ILE A 120 3.58 3.17 -3.86
N TYR A 121 4.07 2.20 -3.10
CA TYR A 121 3.33 1.00 -2.71
C TYR A 121 3.20 0.90 -1.19
N MET A 122 1.98 0.65 -0.72
CA MET A 122 1.74 0.43 0.70
C MET A 122 2.06 -1.02 1.11
N ALA A 123 3.29 -1.24 1.55
CA ALA A 123 3.70 -2.43 2.28
C ALA A 123 3.33 -2.30 3.79
N SER A 124 4.14 -2.81 4.68
CA SER A 124 3.97 -2.72 6.15
C SER A 124 5.28 -3.10 6.85
N ALA A 125 5.46 -2.69 8.08
CA ALA A 125 6.50 -3.25 8.96
C ALA A 125 6.29 -4.77 9.18
N ALA A 126 5.09 -5.30 8.97
CA ALA A 126 4.81 -6.73 8.96
C ALA A 126 5.59 -7.50 7.88
N ALA A 127 6.09 -6.80 6.84
CA ALA A 127 6.96 -7.39 5.82
C ALA A 127 8.34 -7.82 6.32
N PHE A 128 8.76 -7.33 7.48
CA PHE A 128 10.12 -7.55 7.99
C PHE A 128 10.26 -8.85 8.79
N LEU A 129 9.16 -9.43 9.26
CA LEU A 129 9.17 -10.58 10.15
C LEU A 129 7.87 -11.38 10.01
N PRO A 130 7.93 -12.74 9.99
CA PRO A 130 6.74 -13.57 10.12
C PRO A 130 5.96 -13.24 11.40
N GLN A 131 4.63 -13.17 11.31
CA GLN A 131 3.78 -12.81 12.45
C GLN A 131 2.74 -13.91 12.77
N PRO A 132 2.95 -14.74 13.78
CA PRO A 132 1.91 -15.64 14.29
C PRO A 132 0.63 -14.88 14.63
N GLY A 133 -0.51 -15.39 14.19
CA GLY A 133 -1.81 -14.73 14.32
C GLY A 133 -2.04 -13.58 13.33
N PHE A 134 -1.16 -13.41 12.33
CA PHE A 134 -1.29 -12.45 11.25
C PHE A 134 -0.50 -12.92 10.01
N ALA A 135 -0.40 -14.22 9.82
CA ALA A 135 0.51 -14.88 8.89
C ALA A 135 0.30 -14.46 7.44
N VAL A 136 -0.92 -14.59 6.91
CA VAL A 136 -1.22 -14.27 5.51
C VAL A 136 -0.95 -12.79 5.21
N TYR A 137 -1.36 -11.89 6.13
CA TYR A 137 -1.07 -10.47 5.97
C TYR A 137 0.43 -10.18 5.95
N ALA A 138 1.19 -10.71 6.89
CA ALA A 138 2.64 -10.51 6.95
C ALA A 138 3.33 -11.05 5.69
N ALA A 139 2.97 -12.25 5.25
CA ALA A 139 3.47 -12.85 4.01
C ALA A 139 3.12 -12.00 2.78
N SER A 140 1.87 -11.53 2.67
CA SER A 140 1.46 -10.66 1.56
C SER A 140 2.23 -9.32 1.53
N LYS A 141 2.55 -8.75 2.70
CA LYS A 141 3.33 -7.51 2.76
C LYS A 141 4.83 -7.73 2.50
N ALA A 142 5.36 -8.92 2.83
CA ALA A 142 6.70 -9.34 2.42
C ALA A 142 6.79 -9.51 0.89
N PHE A 143 5.76 -10.11 0.26
CA PHE A 143 5.61 -10.16 -1.19
C PHE A 143 5.67 -8.76 -1.80
N VAL A 144 4.85 -7.81 -1.32
CA VAL A 144 4.85 -6.43 -1.85
C VAL A 144 6.23 -5.79 -1.73
N LEU A 145 6.91 -5.95 -0.60
CA LEU A 145 8.23 -5.38 -0.38
C LEU A 145 9.26 -5.96 -1.37
N SER A 146 9.25 -7.27 -1.57
CA SER A 146 10.14 -7.96 -2.52
C SER A 146 9.85 -7.54 -3.97
N TYR A 147 8.56 -7.55 -4.36
CA TYR A 147 8.10 -7.13 -5.69
C TYR A 147 8.54 -5.71 -6.04
N VAL A 148 8.32 -4.76 -5.12
CA VAL A 148 8.68 -3.34 -5.31
C VAL A 148 10.18 -3.16 -5.50
N ARG A 149 11.00 -3.95 -4.80
CA ARG A 149 12.46 -3.93 -4.96
C ARG A 149 12.89 -4.39 -6.35
N ALA A 150 12.31 -5.48 -6.83
CA ALA A 150 12.59 -6.00 -8.17
C ALA A 150 12.13 -5.00 -9.24
N LEU A 151 10.88 -4.52 -9.15
CA LEU A 151 10.31 -3.53 -10.06
C LEU A 151 11.19 -2.26 -10.15
N ARG A 152 11.70 -1.79 -9.01
CA ARG A 152 12.63 -0.66 -8.97
C ARG A 152 13.93 -0.96 -9.72
N ALA A 153 14.50 -2.14 -9.54
CA ALA A 153 15.76 -2.54 -10.17
C ALA A 153 15.61 -2.66 -11.69
N GLU A 154 14.50 -3.23 -12.15
CA GLU A 154 14.18 -3.43 -13.58
C GLU A 154 13.91 -2.09 -14.31
N ASN A 155 13.49 -1.05 -13.60
CA ASN A 155 13.14 0.23 -14.20
C ASN A 155 14.17 1.36 -13.97
N ARG A 156 15.43 0.99 -13.71
CA ARG A 156 16.52 1.96 -13.50
C ARG A 156 16.78 2.84 -14.72
N GLU A 157 16.73 2.28 -15.92
CA GLU A 157 16.93 3.02 -17.16
C GLU A 157 15.86 4.10 -17.37
N ARG A 158 14.63 3.82 -16.99
CA ARG A 158 13.52 4.78 -16.99
C ARG A 158 13.58 5.77 -15.82
N GLN A 159 14.54 5.62 -14.91
CA GLN A 159 14.73 6.42 -13.70
C GLN A 159 13.45 6.49 -12.83
N LEU A 160 12.60 5.47 -12.85
CA LEU A 160 11.39 5.45 -12.03
C LEU A 160 11.76 5.46 -10.53
N ARG A 161 11.09 6.32 -9.77
CA ARG A 161 11.24 6.40 -8.31
C ARG A 161 10.24 5.49 -7.64
N VAL A 162 10.61 4.25 -7.40
CA VAL A 162 9.73 3.23 -6.82
C VAL A 162 10.04 3.07 -5.34
N THR A 163 9.03 3.23 -4.47
CA THR A 163 9.18 3.21 -3.01
C THR A 163 8.15 2.29 -2.34
N ALA A 164 8.62 1.37 -1.50
CA ALA A 164 7.78 0.61 -0.58
C ALA A 164 7.62 1.36 0.74
N VAL A 165 6.39 1.67 1.15
CA VAL A 165 6.09 2.30 2.42
C VAL A 165 5.82 1.24 3.46
N CYS A 166 6.65 1.16 4.49
CA CYS A 166 6.61 0.14 5.54
C CYS A 166 6.28 0.76 6.91
N PRO A 167 5.03 1.22 7.14
CA PRO A 167 4.62 1.78 8.42
C PRO A 167 4.41 0.68 9.46
N GLY A 168 4.57 1.06 10.73
CA GLY A 168 4.00 0.30 11.85
C GLY A 168 2.48 0.44 11.90
N ALA A 169 1.89 0.30 13.10
CA ALA A 169 0.46 0.56 13.29
C ALA A 169 0.13 2.03 12.99
N VAL A 170 -0.89 2.27 12.15
CA VAL A 170 -1.34 3.61 11.76
C VAL A 170 -2.82 3.77 12.07
N LYS A 171 -3.23 4.90 12.63
CA LYS A 171 -4.62 5.19 13.00
C LYS A 171 -5.48 5.36 11.73
N THR A 172 -6.05 4.25 11.24
CA THR A 172 -6.88 4.20 10.03
C THR A 172 -8.01 3.20 10.20
N GLU A 173 -9.00 3.22 9.30
CA GLU A 173 -10.09 2.23 9.23
C GLU A 173 -9.58 0.76 9.03
N PHE A 174 -8.31 0.56 8.71
CA PHE A 174 -7.70 -0.76 8.54
C PHE A 174 -7.98 -1.69 9.74
N PHE A 175 -7.87 -1.15 10.96
CA PHE A 175 -8.08 -1.94 12.17
C PHE A 175 -9.55 -2.31 12.41
N ASN A 176 -10.51 -1.60 11.82
CA ASN A 176 -11.93 -1.96 11.93
C ASN A 176 -12.21 -3.34 11.26
N ARG A 177 -11.52 -3.64 10.15
CA ARG A 177 -11.61 -4.95 9.47
C ARG A 177 -10.62 -5.96 10.07
N ALA A 178 -9.41 -5.53 10.41
CA ALA A 178 -8.37 -6.42 10.94
C ALA A 178 -8.73 -7.05 12.30
N LEU A 179 -9.59 -6.39 13.09
CA LEU A 179 -9.92 -6.76 14.46
C LEU A 179 -11.31 -7.40 14.60
N THR A 180 -11.95 -7.82 13.53
CA THR A 180 -13.29 -8.44 13.59
C THR A 180 -13.35 -9.66 14.51
N LYS A 181 -12.21 -10.33 14.74
CA LYS A 181 -12.12 -11.55 15.59
C LYS A 181 -11.23 -11.39 16.84
N LYS A 182 -10.51 -10.27 17.03
CA LYS A 182 -9.63 -10.04 18.21
C LYS A 182 -9.49 -8.56 18.57
N HIS A 183 -9.24 -8.28 19.86
CA HIS A 183 -8.93 -6.94 20.32
C HIS A 183 -7.47 -6.55 20.04
N LEU A 184 -7.26 -5.29 19.65
CA LEU A 184 -5.91 -4.74 19.49
C LEU A 184 -5.21 -4.71 20.85
N PRO A 185 -4.01 -5.28 21.00
CA PRO A 185 -3.25 -5.15 22.24
C PRO A 185 -3.07 -3.68 22.63
N ALA A 186 -3.25 -3.35 23.90
CA ALA A 186 -3.25 -1.98 24.40
C ALA A 186 -1.98 -1.19 24.01
N TYR A 187 -0.82 -1.85 24.04
CA TYR A 187 0.45 -1.22 23.62
C TYR A 187 0.45 -0.78 22.14
N LYS A 188 -0.27 -1.51 21.26
CA LYS A 188 -0.38 -1.10 19.83
C LYS A 188 -1.26 0.13 19.66
N LYS A 189 -2.28 0.32 20.52
CA LYS A 189 -3.11 1.54 20.51
C LYS A 189 -2.30 2.78 20.88
N LEU A 190 -1.38 2.65 21.84
CA LEU A 190 -0.54 3.76 22.32
C LEU A 190 0.49 4.25 21.29
N VAL A 191 0.90 3.41 20.36
CA VAL A 191 2.02 3.66 19.42
C VAL A 191 1.51 3.86 17.98
N MET A 192 0.22 4.07 17.79
CA MET A 192 -0.33 4.31 16.45
C MET A 192 0.16 5.63 15.87
N ALA A 193 0.77 5.55 14.70
CA ALA A 193 1.22 6.73 13.96
C ALA A 193 0.04 7.49 13.31
N ASP A 194 0.19 8.80 13.20
CA ASP A 194 -0.71 9.65 12.42
C ASP A 194 -0.50 9.35 10.92
N PRO A 195 -1.58 9.02 10.17
CA PRO A 195 -1.50 8.76 8.74
C PRO A 195 -0.89 9.93 7.95
N LYS A 196 -1.18 11.17 8.32
CA LYS A 196 -0.62 12.35 7.65
C LYS A 196 0.90 12.39 7.75
N LYS A 197 1.44 12.13 8.94
CA LYS A 197 2.89 12.11 9.16
C LYS A 197 3.58 10.98 8.39
N VAL A 198 2.95 9.80 8.35
CA VAL A 198 3.45 8.64 7.59
C VAL A 198 3.51 8.96 6.11
N ILE A 199 2.42 9.51 5.53
CA ILE A 199 2.35 9.82 4.11
C ILE A 199 3.28 10.97 3.71
N LYS A 200 3.37 12.04 4.54
CA LYS A 200 4.33 13.12 4.30
C LYS A 200 5.77 12.60 4.24
N LYS A 201 6.11 11.65 5.12
CA LYS A 201 7.42 11.01 5.07
C LYS A 201 7.59 10.13 3.84
N ALA A 202 6.60 9.31 3.49
CA ALA A 202 6.63 8.45 2.30
C ALA A 202 6.83 9.27 1.01
N TRP A 203 6.14 10.39 0.91
CA TRP A 203 6.27 11.34 -0.18
C TRP A 203 7.72 11.85 -0.32
N LYS A 204 8.26 12.41 0.79
CA LYS A 204 9.64 12.92 0.82
C LYS A 204 10.67 11.83 0.53
N ASP A 205 10.48 10.62 1.04
CA ASP A 205 11.40 9.49 0.80
C ASP A 205 11.36 9.07 -0.68
N ASN A 206 10.17 9.09 -1.31
CA ASN A 206 10.05 8.81 -2.74
C ASN A 206 10.69 9.93 -3.61
N GLU A 207 10.52 11.21 -3.24
CA GLU A 207 11.21 12.33 -3.91
C GLU A 207 12.74 12.17 -3.82
N GLN A 208 13.23 11.72 -2.68
CA GLN A 208 14.65 11.39 -2.46
C GLN A 208 15.08 10.06 -3.08
N ASN A 209 14.22 9.45 -3.88
CA ASN A 209 14.46 8.16 -4.54
C ASN A 209 14.86 7.04 -3.58
N LYS A 210 14.28 6.98 -2.37
CA LYS A 210 14.52 5.89 -1.42
C LYS A 210 13.67 4.66 -1.76
N GLU A 211 14.29 3.51 -1.69
CA GLU A 211 13.63 2.21 -1.91
C GLU A 211 12.54 1.93 -0.88
N ILE A 212 12.82 2.23 0.40
CA ILE A 212 11.93 1.94 1.52
C ILE A 212 11.69 3.20 2.34
N SER A 213 10.43 3.48 2.64
CA SER A 213 10.02 4.52 3.59
C SER A 213 9.55 3.90 4.90
N ILE A 214 10.24 4.18 6.00
CA ILE A 214 9.92 3.69 7.34
C ILE A 214 9.67 4.88 8.27
N TYR A 215 8.47 4.94 8.85
CA TYR A 215 8.11 5.97 9.83
C TYR A 215 8.29 5.45 11.26
N GLY A 216 9.00 6.24 12.08
CA GLY A 216 9.25 5.96 13.50
C GLY A 216 10.57 5.23 13.77
N LYS A 217 11.25 5.66 14.86
CA LYS A 217 12.57 5.11 15.25
C LYS A 217 12.50 3.63 15.60
N ALA A 218 11.47 3.22 16.34
CA ALA A 218 11.26 1.82 16.73
C ALA A 218 11.13 0.88 15.52
N ILE A 219 10.35 1.27 14.50
CA ILE A 219 10.17 0.45 13.30
C ILE A 219 11.47 0.38 12.47
N LYS A 220 12.25 1.47 12.43
CA LYS A 220 13.58 1.45 11.78
C LYS A 220 14.52 0.49 12.49
N LEU A 221 14.52 0.49 13.83
CA LEU A 221 15.33 -0.43 14.62
C LEU A 221 14.90 -1.87 14.37
N THR A 222 13.58 -2.17 14.39
CA THR A 222 13.05 -3.49 14.04
C THR A 222 13.56 -3.94 12.68
N HIS A 223 13.45 -3.07 11.64
CA HIS A 223 13.94 -3.40 10.31
C HIS A 223 15.44 -3.71 10.28
N LEU A 224 16.28 -2.97 11.02
CA LEU A 224 17.71 -3.23 11.10
C LEU A 224 17.99 -4.58 11.77
N VAL A 225 17.34 -4.83 12.91
CA VAL A 225 17.55 -6.06 13.70
C VAL A 225 17.09 -7.30 12.92
N THR A 226 15.95 -7.23 12.20
CA THR A 226 15.46 -8.36 11.37
C THR A 226 16.31 -8.65 10.13
N LYS A 227 17.21 -7.75 9.74
CA LYS A 227 18.21 -8.01 8.69
C LYS A 227 19.41 -8.82 9.19
N ILE A 228 19.72 -8.73 10.48
CA ILE A 228 20.93 -9.31 11.08
C ILE A 228 20.62 -10.63 11.76
N LEU A 229 19.50 -10.68 12.50
CA LEU A 229 19.16 -11.85 13.30
C LEU A 229 18.23 -12.80 12.53
N PRO A 230 18.43 -14.13 12.63
CA PRO A 230 17.53 -15.11 12.03
C PRO A 230 16.09 -14.98 12.56
N HIS A 231 15.12 -15.13 11.67
CA HIS A 231 13.69 -15.05 12.04
C HIS A 231 13.28 -16.09 13.08
N SER A 232 13.95 -17.25 13.12
CA SER A 232 13.71 -18.32 14.10
C SER A 232 13.87 -17.82 15.54
N LEU A 233 14.84 -16.97 15.84
CA LEU A 233 15.04 -16.39 17.16
C LEU A 233 13.83 -15.55 17.60
N PHE A 234 13.30 -14.71 16.69
CA PHE A 234 12.12 -13.91 17.01
C PHE A 234 10.88 -14.77 17.25
N LEU A 235 10.69 -15.83 16.45
CA LEU A 235 9.55 -16.72 16.56
C LEU A 235 9.54 -17.52 17.88
N GLN A 236 10.70 -17.87 18.41
CA GLN A 236 10.81 -18.50 19.73
C GLN A 236 10.26 -17.61 20.87
N PHE A 237 10.45 -16.29 20.78
CA PHE A 237 9.94 -15.33 21.77
C PHE A 237 8.47 -14.97 21.56
N ILE A 238 8.03 -14.87 20.30
CA ILE A 238 6.64 -14.46 19.97
C ILE A 238 5.66 -15.64 20.10
N GLY A 239 6.08 -16.86 19.81
CA GLY A 239 5.24 -18.06 19.80
C GLY A 239 4.97 -18.67 21.19
N ARG A 240 5.57 -18.17 22.27
CA ARG A 240 5.41 -18.67 23.65
C ARG A 240 4.24 -18.03 24.42
N LYS A 241 3.31 -17.32 23.76
CA LYS A 241 2.12 -16.75 24.41
C LYS A 241 0.85 -17.35 23.88
#